data_07d998cbc716241809baf8195b995d73
#
_entry.id   07d998cbc716241809baf8195b995d73
#
_cell.length_a   1.000
_cell.length_b   1.000
_cell.length_c   1.000
_cell.angle_alpha   90.00
_cell.angle_beta   90.00
_cell.angle_gamma   90.00
#
_symmetry.space_group_name_H-M   'P 1'
#
loop_
_entity.id
_entity.type
_entity.pdbx_description
1 polymer ?
#
loop_
_entity_poly.entity_id
_entity_poly.type
_entity_poly.pdbx_seq_one_letter_code
_entity_poly.pdbx_strand_id
1 'polypeptide(L)'
;IFNIINFIIIFIISGIVVMCCPKAGSYYTFNINSLKDTLVTNGEIQGGAFCVRGTIDGEISYFFSRTTDKGETIGHIPANKSYIKYDDNKKPCIEVHQKNHKIPEIVEKLLFTKWCNNDKSVDYYVIIAPNGTISTTGTYEIDME
;
A
#
# COMPACT_ATOMS: atom_id res chain seq x y z
N ILE A 1 -21.71 -10.36 -41.48
CA ILE A 1 -20.34 -9.81 -41.66
C ILE A 1 -20.28 -8.39 -41.11
N PHE A 2 -21.24 -7.51 -41.43
CA PHE A 2 -21.25 -6.10 -40.94
C PHE A 2 -21.30 -5.97 -39.42
N ASN A 3 -21.97 -6.84 -38.70
CA ASN A 3 -22.06 -6.84 -37.24
C ASN A 3 -20.75 -7.25 -36.55
N ILE A 4 -19.99 -8.16 -37.14
CA ILE A 4 -18.71 -8.62 -36.52
C ILE A 4 -17.64 -7.56 -36.65
N ILE A 5 -17.56 -6.88 -37.78
CA ILE A 5 -16.57 -5.79 -37.99
C ILE A 5 -16.86 -4.62 -37.06
N ASN A 6 -18.13 -4.24 -36.90
CA ASN A 6 -18.49 -3.18 -35.93
C ASN A 6 -18.15 -3.58 -34.48
N PHE A 7 -18.33 -4.83 -34.10
CA PHE A 7 -18.00 -5.33 -32.78
C PHE A 7 -16.48 -5.25 -32.51
N ILE A 8 -15.68 -5.64 -33.51
CA ILE A 8 -14.21 -5.56 -33.44
C ILE A 8 -13.74 -4.10 -33.32
N ILE A 9 -14.33 -3.20 -34.11
CA ILE A 9 -13.98 -1.76 -34.07
C ILE A 9 -14.32 -1.16 -32.70
N ILE A 10 -15.49 -1.45 -32.15
CA ILE A 10 -15.88 -0.99 -30.81
C ILE A 10 -14.92 -1.52 -29.74
N PHE A 11 -14.49 -2.78 -29.86
CA PHE A 11 -13.55 -3.38 -28.91
C PHE A 11 -12.16 -2.74 -28.97
N ILE A 12 -11.67 -2.43 -30.17
CA ILE A 12 -10.37 -1.74 -30.36
C ILE A 12 -10.45 -0.31 -29.84
N ILE A 13 -11.50 0.44 -30.15
CA ILE A 13 -11.68 1.81 -29.68
C ILE A 13 -11.79 1.84 -28.16
N SER A 14 -12.48 0.89 -27.54
CA SER A 14 -12.60 0.80 -26.09
C SER A 14 -11.27 0.50 -25.41
N GLY A 15 -10.44 -0.35 -26.00
CA GLY A 15 -9.09 -0.63 -25.52
C GLY A 15 -8.18 0.61 -25.54
N ILE A 16 -8.25 1.38 -26.63
CA ILE A 16 -7.49 2.62 -26.78
C ILE A 16 -7.94 3.68 -25.76
N VAL A 17 -9.25 3.83 -25.54
CA VAL A 17 -9.81 4.78 -24.56
C VAL A 17 -9.35 4.43 -23.14
N VAL A 18 -9.33 3.15 -22.78
CA VAL A 18 -8.84 2.70 -21.46
C VAL A 18 -7.35 3.00 -21.27
N MET A 19 -6.53 2.80 -22.31
CA MET A 19 -5.10 3.13 -22.27
C MET A 19 -4.82 4.63 -22.15
N CYS A 20 -5.66 5.47 -22.72
CA CYS A 20 -5.53 6.93 -22.68
C CYS A 20 -6.13 7.57 -21.42
N CYS A 21 -6.83 6.82 -20.56
CA CYS A 21 -7.40 7.38 -19.33
C CYS A 21 -6.30 7.78 -18.33
N PRO A 22 -6.34 8.99 -17.80
CA PRO A 22 -5.37 9.44 -16.82
C PRO A 22 -5.45 8.59 -15.56
N LYS A 23 -4.28 8.22 -15.01
CA LYS A 23 -4.20 7.54 -13.72
C LYS A 23 -4.49 8.55 -12.62
N ALA A 24 -5.58 8.37 -11.91
CA ALA A 24 -5.86 9.16 -10.71
C ALA A 24 -5.25 8.46 -9.50
N GLY A 25 -4.38 9.17 -8.76
CA GLY A 25 -3.90 8.70 -7.46
C GLY A 25 -5.02 8.82 -6.42
N SER A 26 -5.20 7.79 -5.62
CA SER A 26 -5.97 7.85 -4.38
C SER A 26 -5.09 7.39 -3.23
N TYR A 27 -5.35 7.88 -2.02
CA TYR A 27 -4.66 7.37 -0.85
C TYR A 27 -5.66 7.18 0.29
N TYR A 28 -5.36 6.24 1.16
CA TYR A 28 -6.03 6.07 2.43
C TYR A 28 -5.01 5.93 3.54
N THR A 29 -5.43 6.22 4.77
CA THR A 29 -4.55 6.23 5.94
C THR A 29 -5.11 5.29 7.00
N PHE A 30 -4.23 4.56 7.67
CA PHE A 30 -4.58 3.81 8.87
C PHE A 30 -3.57 4.06 9.98
N ASN A 31 -4.05 4.09 11.23
CA ASN A 31 -3.22 4.28 12.40
C ASN A 31 -2.44 3.01 12.71
N ILE A 32 -1.23 3.19 13.23
CA ILE A 32 -0.40 2.12 13.74
C ILE A 32 -0.20 2.27 15.25
N ASN A 33 -0.06 1.14 15.93
CA ASN A 33 0.19 1.08 17.37
C ASN A 33 1.68 0.93 17.64
N SER A 34 2.09 1.34 18.83
CA SER A 34 3.43 1.04 19.32
C SER A 34 3.60 -0.46 19.54
N LEU A 35 4.69 -1.01 19.06
CA LEU A 35 5.12 -2.37 19.31
C LEU A 35 5.70 -2.42 20.73
N LYS A 36 4.91 -2.84 21.72
CA LYS A 36 5.22 -2.75 23.15
C LYS A 36 6.41 -3.60 23.59
N ASP A 37 6.68 -4.69 22.91
CA ASP A 37 7.66 -5.70 23.30
C ASP A 37 8.76 -5.88 22.26
N THR A 38 9.19 -4.81 21.61
CA THR A 38 10.25 -4.90 20.63
C THR A 38 11.58 -5.09 21.32
N LEU A 39 12.02 -6.33 21.48
CA LEU A 39 13.40 -6.67 21.81
C LEU A 39 14.28 -6.35 20.61
N VAL A 40 14.90 -5.20 20.62
CA VAL A 40 15.98 -4.88 19.68
C VAL A 40 17.29 -5.29 20.33
N THR A 41 17.78 -6.46 19.98
CA THR A 41 19.16 -6.87 20.26
C THR A 41 20.06 -6.16 19.25
N ASN A 42 20.92 -5.26 19.73
CA ASN A 42 22.00 -4.55 19.03
C ASN A 42 21.71 -3.20 18.35
N GLY A 43 20.64 -2.53 18.67
CA GLY A 43 20.45 -1.13 18.31
C GLY A 43 19.51 -0.49 19.31
N GLU A 44 19.92 0.56 19.95
CA GLU A 44 19.20 1.28 21.00
C GLU A 44 17.80 1.72 20.52
N ILE A 45 16.78 0.89 20.74
CA ILE A 45 15.41 1.35 20.83
C ILE A 45 14.86 0.88 22.17
N GLN A 46 14.96 1.71 23.14
CA GLN A 46 14.28 1.56 24.43
C GLN A 46 12.83 2.01 24.24
N GLY A 47 11.93 1.05 24.02
CA GLY A 47 10.49 1.21 24.18
C GLY A 47 9.78 2.06 23.13
N GLY A 48 8.73 1.52 22.52
CA GLY A 48 7.76 2.30 21.76
C GLY A 48 8.03 2.48 20.26
N ALA A 49 8.76 1.57 19.62
CA ALA A 49 8.86 1.56 18.17
C ALA A 49 7.48 1.38 17.52
N PHE A 50 7.16 2.18 16.51
CA PHE A 50 5.95 2.01 15.70
C PHE A 50 6.18 1.12 14.49
N CYS A 51 7.40 1.12 13.95
CA CYS A 51 7.79 0.23 12.86
C CYS A 51 9.18 -0.34 13.10
N VAL A 52 9.35 -1.61 12.75
CA VAL A 52 10.63 -2.31 12.83
C VAL A 52 10.97 -2.87 11.47
N ARG A 53 12.21 -2.67 11.04
CA ARG A 53 12.73 -3.25 9.80
C ARG A 53 13.07 -4.71 10.03
N GLY A 54 12.63 -5.58 9.13
CA GLY A 54 12.92 -7.00 9.15
C GLY A 54 12.95 -7.61 7.76
N THR A 55 13.16 -8.90 7.67
CA THR A 55 13.23 -9.64 6.41
C THR A 55 12.15 -10.72 6.39
N ILE A 56 11.41 -10.81 5.29
CA ILE A 56 10.49 -11.91 4.98
C ILE A 56 10.90 -12.48 3.63
N ASP A 57 11.15 -13.77 3.54
CA ASP A 57 11.51 -14.46 2.29
C ASP A 57 12.66 -13.78 1.52
N GLY A 58 13.63 -13.20 2.25
CA GLY A 58 14.75 -12.48 1.68
C GLY A 58 14.46 -11.02 1.28
N GLU A 59 13.22 -10.55 1.40
CA GLU A 59 12.83 -9.18 1.12
C GLU A 59 12.74 -8.33 2.39
N ILE A 60 13.31 -7.13 2.33
CA ILE A 60 13.28 -6.19 3.45
C ILE A 60 11.89 -5.55 3.53
N SER A 61 11.28 -5.63 4.73
CA SER A 61 9.96 -5.09 5.01
C SER A 61 9.95 -4.31 6.34
N TYR A 62 8.99 -3.40 6.47
CA TYR A 62 8.68 -2.74 7.75
C TYR A 62 7.47 -3.43 8.38
N PHE A 63 7.65 -3.93 9.61
CA PHE A 63 6.62 -4.53 10.43
C PHE A 63 5.99 -3.47 11.33
N PHE A 64 4.68 -3.55 11.50
CA PHE A 64 3.91 -2.64 12.35
C PHE A 64 2.73 -3.39 12.98
N SER A 65 2.23 -2.88 14.11
CA SER A 65 0.97 -3.33 14.69
C SER A 65 -0.16 -2.35 14.37
N ARG A 66 -1.35 -2.88 14.14
CA ARG A 66 -2.60 -2.09 14.00
C ARG A 66 -3.76 -2.78 14.66
N THR A 67 -4.71 -1.99 15.13
CA THR A 67 -5.99 -2.50 15.63
C THR A 67 -6.98 -2.61 14.47
N THR A 68 -7.63 -3.76 14.38
CA THR A 68 -8.72 -4.05 13.44
C THR A 68 -9.98 -4.40 14.23
N ASP A 69 -11.10 -4.57 13.55
CA ASP A 69 -12.36 -5.00 14.16
C ASP A 69 -12.26 -6.37 14.85
N LYS A 70 -11.28 -7.19 14.45
CA LYS A 70 -11.01 -8.52 15.01
C LYS A 70 -9.95 -8.52 16.13
N GLY A 71 -9.38 -7.36 16.44
CA GLY A 71 -8.30 -7.20 17.42
C GLY A 71 -7.02 -6.63 16.83
N GLU A 72 -5.94 -6.74 17.61
CA GLU A 72 -4.62 -6.29 17.18
C GLU A 72 -3.97 -7.30 16.25
N THR A 73 -3.37 -6.80 15.18
CA THR A 73 -2.67 -7.63 14.18
C THR A 73 -1.36 -7.00 13.76
N ILE A 74 -0.39 -7.84 13.45
CA ILE A 74 0.88 -7.41 12.87
C ILE A 74 0.75 -7.45 11.35
N GLY A 75 1.15 -6.35 10.71
CA GLY A 75 1.24 -6.23 9.26
C GLY A 75 2.66 -5.92 8.84
N HIS A 76 2.93 -6.03 7.55
CA HIS A 76 4.19 -5.61 6.97
C HIS A 76 3.98 -4.90 5.63
N ILE A 77 4.93 -4.06 5.27
CA ILE A 77 4.99 -3.36 3.97
C ILE A 77 6.41 -3.44 3.42
N PRO A 78 6.58 -3.61 2.10
CA PRO A 78 7.90 -3.74 1.49
C PRO A 78 8.69 -2.43 1.61
N ALA A 79 9.93 -2.52 2.07
CA ALA A 79 10.78 -1.34 2.30
C ALA A 79 11.13 -0.60 0.99
N ASN A 80 11.25 -1.32 -0.13
CA ASN A 80 11.56 -0.75 -1.45
C ASN A 80 10.45 0.14 -2.03
N LYS A 81 9.22 0.08 -1.46
CA LYS A 81 8.08 0.93 -1.81
C LYS A 81 7.66 1.85 -0.66
N SER A 82 8.46 1.96 0.39
CA SER A 82 8.10 2.70 1.59
C SER A 82 8.99 3.93 1.77
N TYR A 83 8.36 5.04 2.09
CA TYR A 83 9.00 6.30 2.48
C TYR A 83 8.73 6.57 3.95
N ILE A 84 9.71 7.11 4.66
CA ILE A 84 9.58 7.49 6.06
C ILE A 84 9.49 9.01 6.15
N LYS A 85 8.47 9.50 6.86
CA LYS A 85 8.30 10.90 7.20
C LYS A 85 8.20 11.04 8.71
N TYR A 86 9.12 11.76 9.31
CA TYR A 86 9.07 12.04 10.73
C TYR A 86 8.19 13.27 11.01
N ASP A 87 7.21 13.09 11.90
CA ASP A 87 6.30 14.15 12.32
C ASP A 87 5.84 13.86 13.77
N ASP A 88 6.40 14.64 14.72
CA ASP A 88 6.12 14.47 16.14
C ASP A 88 4.73 14.98 16.55
N ASN A 89 4.07 15.78 15.70
CA ASN A 89 2.77 16.36 15.96
C ASN A 89 1.61 15.51 15.39
N LYS A 90 1.92 14.56 14.53
CA LYS A 90 0.91 13.71 13.87
C LYS A 90 0.84 12.35 14.57
N LYS A 91 -0.39 11.84 14.72
CA LYS A 91 -0.58 10.48 15.22
C LYS A 91 0.07 9.48 14.25
N PRO A 92 0.84 8.49 14.77
CA PRO A 92 1.53 7.50 13.94
C PRO A 92 0.56 6.77 13.01
N CYS A 93 0.88 6.78 11.72
CA CYS A 93 0.01 6.20 10.69
C CYS A 93 0.81 5.80 9.44
N ILE A 94 0.18 4.98 8.61
CA ILE A 94 0.69 4.63 7.29
C ILE A 94 -0.32 5.13 6.25
N GLU A 95 0.17 5.92 5.29
CA GLU A 95 -0.56 6.31 4.10
C GLU A 95 -0.26 5.33 2.97
N VAL A 96 -1.30 4.78 2.39
CA VAL A 96 -1.21 3.85 1.25
C VAL A 96 -1.63 4.57 0.00
N HIS A 97 -0.69 4.85 -0.87
CA HIS A 97 -0.92 5.51 -2.14
C HIS A 97 -1.17 4.47 -3.23
N GLN A 98 -2.28 4.61 -3.93
CA GLN A 98 -2.74 3.68 -4.96
C GLN A 98 -2.83 4.38 -6.31
N LYS A 99 -2.44 3.69 -7.37
CA LYS A 99 -2.72 4.09 -8.75
C LYS A 99 -4.03 3.47 -9.20
N ASN A 100 -5.03 4.30 -9.44
CA ASN A 100 -6.30 3.88 -10.00
C ASN A 100 -6.41 4.40 -11.43
N HIS A 101 -6.84 3.56 -12.35
CA HIS A 101 -7.34 4.03 -13.64
C HIS A 101 -8.75 4.58 -13.42
N LYS A 102 -8.91 5.89 -13.57
CA LYS A 102 -10.23 6.52 -13.50
C LYS A 102 -10.85 6.51 -14.89
N ILE A 103 -11.65 5.47 -15.17
CA ILE A 103 -12.42 5.40 -16.41
C ILE A 103 -13.63 6.31 -16.25
N PRO A 104 -13.93 7.21 -17.22
CA PRO A 104 -15.15 8.01 -17.20
C PRO A 104 -16.38 7.11 -17.07
N GLU A 105 -17.35 7.50 -16.24
CA GLU A 105 -18.56 6.72 -15.95
C GLU A 105 -19.35 6.36 -17.20
N ILE A 106 -19.33 7.21 -18.23
CA ILE A 106 -19.95 6.97 -19.53
C ILE A 106 -19.30 5.77 -20.23
N VAL A 107 -17.96 5.65 -20.17
CA VAL A 107 -17.22 4.56 -20.79
C VAL A 107 -17.46 3.26 -20.02
N GLU A 108 -17.52 3.35 -18.68
CA GLU A 108 -17.85 2.20 -17.81
C GLU A 108 -19.24 1.63 -18.11
N LYS A 109 -20.24 2.50 -18.32
CA LYS A 109 -21.60 2.10 -18.71
C LYS A 109 -21.68 1.51 -20.12
N LEU A 110 -20.94 2.06 -21.10
CA LEU A 110 -20.94 1.60 -22.49
C LEU A 110 -20.24 0.26 -22.67
N LEU A 111 -19.19 0.00 -21.88
CA LEU A 111 -18.35 -1.18 -22.05
C LEU A 111 -18.74 -2.34 -21.12
N PHE A 112 -19.74 -2.16 -20.24
CA PHE A 112 -20.07 -3.12 -19.18
C PHE A 112 -18.86 -3.53 -18.32
N THR A 113 -17.80 -2.71 -18.30
CA THR A 113 -16.52 -3.03 -17.69
C THR A 113 -16.43 -2.51 -16.25
N LYS A 114 -17.22 -3.07 -15.34
CA LYS A 114 -16.89 -3.02 -13.90
C LYS A 114 -15.51 -3.65 -13.60
N TRP A 115 -14.92 -4.31 -14.58
CA TRP A 115 -13.66 -5.04 -14.45
C TRP A 115 -12.44 -4.15 -14.31
N CYS A 116 -12.40 -2.99 -14.94
CA CYS A 116 -11.21 -2.17 -14.98
C CYS A 116 -11.00 -1.28 -13.74
N ASN A 117 -12.03 -1.09 -12.92
CA ASN A 117 -11.94 -0.26 -11.69
C ASN A 117 -11.41 -1.01 -10.46
N ASN A 118 -11.16 -2.32 -10.55
CA ASN A 118 -10.78 -3.13 -9.39
C ASN A 118 -9.27 -3.33 -9.23
N ASP A 119 -8.45 -2.89 -10.16
CA ASP A 119 -7.00 -3.05 -10.06
C ASP A 119 -6.37 -1.86 -9.28
N LYS A 120 -6.68 -1.83 -7.99
CA LYS A 120 -6.06 -0.88 -7.04
C LYS A 120 -4.65 -1.36 -6.71
N SER A 121 -3.71 -1.17 -7.62
CA SER A 121 -2.32 -1.47 -7.34
C SER A 121 -1.74 -0.41 -6.39
N VAL A 122 -1.08 -0.87 -5.33
CA VAL A 122 -0.35 0.02 -4.44
C VAL A 122 0.90 0.53 -5.15
N ASP A 123 1.06 1.84 -5.19
CA ASP A 123 2.21 2.51 -5.77
C ASP A 123 3.35 2.61 -4.76
N TYR A 124 3.05 3.24 -3.61
CA TYR A 124 4.00 3.37 -2.52
C TYR A 124 3.28 3.59 -1.17
N TYR A 125 4.04 3.49 -0.10
CA TYR A 125 3.61 3.73 1.27
C TYR A 125 4.36 4.91 1.86
N VAL A 126 3.72 5.67 2.75
CA VAL A 126 4.39 6.68 3.57
C VAL A 126 4.13 6.36 5.04
N ILE A 127 5.19 6.01 5.75
CA ILE A 127 5.17 5.78 7.19
C ILE A 127 5.36 7.13 7.88
N ILE A 128 4.40 7.54 8.68
CA ILE A 128 4.46 8.79 9.45
C ILE A 128 4.52 8.42 10.92
N ALA A 129 5.60 8.79 11.59
CA ALA A 129 5.80 8.51 13.01
C ALA A 129 6.76 9.53 13.64
N PRO A 130 6.79 9.66 14.97
CA PRO A 130 7.73 10.50 15.67
C PRO A 130 9.19 10.10 15.42
N ASN A 131 10.08 11.06 15.53
CA ASN A 131 11.50 10.81 15.34
C ASN A 131 12.03 9.78 16.35
N GLY A 132 12.91 8.87 15.89
CA GLY A 132 13.51 7.84 16.74
C GLY A 132 12.60 6.64 17.05
N THR A 133 11.40 6.56 16.50
CA THR A 133 10.44 5.46 16.75
C THR A 133 10.32 4.45 15.61
N ILE A 134 11.15 4.60 14.58
CA ILE A 134 11.24 3.64 13.47
C ILE A 134 12.63 3.03 13.50
N SER A 135 12.72 1.70 13.66
CA SER A 135 13.99 1.00 13.54
C SER A 135 14.36 0.83 12.07
N THR A 136 15.44 1.49 11.66
CA THR A 136 16.01 1.34 10.31
C THR A 136 17.21 0.40 10.29
N THR A 137 17.75 0.05 11.46
CA THR A 137 18.92 -0.79 11.66
C THR A 137 18.54 -1.99 12.52
N GLY A 138 18.34 -3.12 11.90
CA GLY A 138 18.02 -4.37 12.58
C GLY A 138 17.51 -5.38 11.57
N THR A 139 17.91 -6.62 11.68
CA THR A 139 17.38 -7.72 10.89
C THR A 139 16.48 -8.52 11.80
N TYR A 140 15.16 -8.37 11.65
CA TYR A 140 14.20 -9.29 12.22
C TYR A 140 13.97 -10.39 11.20
N GLU A 141 14.34 -11.60 11.55
CA GLU A 141 14.00 -12.79 10.77
C GLU A 141 12.77 -13.40 11.43
N ILE A 142 11.65 -13.39 10.73
CA ILE A 142 10.43 -14.09 11.15
C ILE A 142 10.37 -15.35 10.31
N ASP A 143 10.71 -16.50 10.91
CA ASP A 143 10.35 -17.78 10.35
C ASP A 143 8.85 -17.97 10.52
N MET A 144 8.13 -17.93 9.43
CA MET A 144 6.74 -18.35 9.41
C MET A 144 6.68 -19.84 9.14
N GLU A 145 6.54 -20.65 10.21
CA GLU A 145 6.11 -22.05 10.11
C GLU A 145 4.62 -22.17 9.75
#